data_ea3e117709a5b70f70bbd8cf3810a4bc
#
_entry.id   ea3e117709a5b70f70bbd8cf3810a4bc
#
_cell.length_a   1.000
_cell.length_b   1.000
_cell.length_c   1.000
_cell.angle_alpha   90.00
_cell.angle_beta   90.00
_cell.angle_gamma   90.00
#
_symmetry.space_group_name_H-M   'P 1'
#
loop_
_entity.id
_entity.type
_entity.pdbx_description
1 polymer ?
#
loop_
_entity_poly.entity_id
_entity_poly.type
_entity_poly.pdbx_seq_one_letter_code
_entity_poly.pdbx_strand_id
1 'polypeptide(L)'
;MNEQTITKTSKTMDRKDFMKHVGMSVGGILLMNCIQACTATEIPDPMAPGNSNKVDFTLDLNTTGNSSLNNGGGSVVNASNKVIVARSLDKATFFAVQSNCTHLGTTVEWQGNNNVFFCPNHSSRFQSTGAVVNGLATSSLK
;
A
#
# COMPACT_ATOMS: atom_id res chain seq x y z
N MET A 1 -61.85 5.66 4.35
CA MET A 1 -60.43 5.20 4.59
C MET A 1 -59.67 5.48 3.33
N ASN A 2 -58.94 6.64 3.30
CA ASN A 2 -58.16 7.06 2.13
C ASN A 2 -56.68 6.73 2.40
N GLU A 3 -56.18 5.80 1.65
CA GLU A 3 -54.77 5.40 1.65
C GLU A 3 -54.03 6.26 0.59
N GLN A 4 -53.26 7.23 1.07
CA GLN A 4 -52.41 8.07 0.19
C GLN A 4 -51.05 7.35 -0.03
N THR A 5 -50.86 6.83 -1.21
CA THR A 5 -49.59 6.28 -1.68
C THR A 5 -48.62 7.45 -1.97
N ILE A 6 -47.59 7.61 -1.14
CA ILE A 6 -46.53 8.57 -1.38
C ILE A 6 -45.46 7.92 -2.27
N THR A 7 -45.50 8.22 -3.55
CA THR A 7 -44.40 7.88 -4.49
C THR A 7 -43.25 8.87 -4.32
N LYS A 8 -42.16 8.39 -3.71
CA LYS A 8 -40.92 9.16 -3.54
C LYS A 8 -40.09 9.07 -4.83
N THR A 9 -40.28 10.04 -5.72
CA THR A 9 -39.44 10.16 -6.93
C THR A 9 -38.05 10.70 -6.54
N SER A 10 -37.07 9.83 -6.58
CA SER A 10 -35.65 10.20 -6.44
C SER A 10 -35.19 10.90 -7.73
N LYS A 11 -35.18 12.23 -7.73
CA LYS A 11 -34.66 13.02 -8.84
C LYS A 11 -33.11 13.04 -8.73
N THR A 12 -32.42 12.30 -9.54
CA THR A 12 -30.96 12.38 -9.70
C THR A 12 -30.62 13.74 -10.31
N MET A 13 -29.82 14.53 -9.60
CA MET A 13 -29.36 15.85 -10.05
C MET A 13 -28.22 15.66 -11.07
N ASP A 14 -28.37 16.20 -12.28
CA ASP A 14 -27.35 16.15 -13.32
C ASP A 14 -26.21 17.11 -13.00
N ARG A 15 -24.99 16.74 -13.41
CA ARG A 15 -23.76 17.52 -13.16
C ARG A 15 -23.85 18.96 -13.68
N LYS A 16 -24.62 19.19 -14.73
CA LYS A 16 -24.85 20.51 -15.30
C LYS A 16 -25.75 21.39 -14.41
N ASP A 17 -26.73 20.80 -13.73
CA ASP A 17 -27.62 21.51 -12.81
C ASP A 17 -26.92 21.87 -11.51
N PHE A 18 -25.99 21.01 -11.04
CA PHE A 18 -25.13 21.30 -9.89
C PHE A 18 -24.25 22.55 -10.14
N MET A 19 -23.64 22.62 -11.33
CA MET A 19 -22.75 23.76 -11.69
C MET A 19 -23.50 25.08 -11.79
N LYS A 20 -24.76 25.08 -12.18
CA LYS A 20 -25.59 26.32 -12.24
C LYS A 20 -25.96 26.83 -10.85
N HIS A 21 -26.15 25.96 -9.88
CA HIS A 21 -26.56 26.38 -8.53
C HIS A 21 -25.38 26.80 -7.63
N VAL A 22 -24.16 26.29 -7.88
CA VAL A 22 -22.95 26.68 -7.14
C VAL A 22 -22.32 27.98 -7.69
N GLY A 23 -22.58 28.31 -8.95
CA GLY A 23 -21.96 29.46 -9.63
C GLY A 23 -22.61 30.82 -9.34
N MET A 24 -23.76 30.94 -8.64
CA MET A 24 -24.51 32.19 -8.51
C MET A 24 -24.63 32.74 -7.10
N SER A 25 -23.99 32.26 -6.08
CA SER A 25 -24.19 32.75 -4.72
C SER A 25 -22.95 33.03 -3.88
N VAL A 26 -21.79 33.29 -4.46
CA VAL A 26 -20.66 33.93 -3.73
C VAL A 26 -19.87 34.81 -4.68
N GLY A 27 -20.54 35.81 -5.25
CA GLY A 27 -19.89 36.94 -5.89
C GLY A 27 -19.88 38.13 -4.95
N GLY A 28 -18.74 38.43 -4.36
CA GLY A 28 -18.53 39.69 -3.69
C GLY A 28 -18.11 39.57 -2.23
N ILE A 29 -16.95 40.18 -1.98
CA ILE A 29 -16.33 40.43 -0.68
C ILE A 29 -15.54 39.27 -0.11
N LEU A 30 -14.25 39.27 -0.44
CA LEU A 30 -13.06 39.12 0.40
C LEU A 30 -11.81 38.83 -0.45
N LEU A 31 -11.53 39.76 -1.36
CA LEU A 31 -10.19 39.94 -1.89
C LEU A 31 -9.42 40.87 -0.96
N MET A 32 -8.87 40.39 0.12
CA MET A 32 -7.68 40.94 0.78
C MET A 32 -7.38 40.17 2.05
N ASN A 33 -6.21 39.55 2.06
CA ASN A 33 -5.60 38.84 3.18
C ASN A 33 -5.71 37.29 3.20
N CYS A 34 -5.27 36.63 2.14
CA CYS A 34 -4.80 35.23 2.26
C CYS A 34 -3.61 34.98 1.32
N ILE A 35 -2.56 35.78 1.45
CA ILE A 35 -1.25 35.49 0.86
C ILE A 35 -0.33 35.04 1.99
N GLN A 36 -0.73 34.04 2.76
CA GLN A 36 0.17 33.30 3.67
C GLN A 36 -0.62 32.20 4.35
N ALA A 37 -0.71 31.08 3.71
CA ALA A 37 -0.82 29.72 4.27
C ALA A 37 -1.37 28.72 3.22
N CYS A 38 -0.81 28.71 2.02
CA CYS A 38 -0.82 27.50 1.23
C CYS A 38 0.52 26.81 1.45
N THR A 39 0.72 26.24 2.61
CA THR A 39 1.49 25.00 2.67
C THR A 39 0.64 23.99 1.95
N ALA A 40 0.90 23.83 0.65
CA ALA A 40 0.42 22.72 -0.12
C ALA A 40 0.89 21.48 0.63
N THR A 41 -0.04 20.81 1.31
CA THR A 41 0.13 19.41 1.65
C THR A 41 0.18 18.73 0.29
N GLU A 42 1.38 18.51 -0.23
CA GLU A 42 1.58 17.79 -1.46
C GLU A 42 0.96 16.40 -1.24
N ILE A 43 -0.18 16.19 -1.88
CA ILE A 43 -0.68 14.84 -2.10
C ILE A 43 0.41 14.19 -2.94
N PRO A 44 1.12 13.14 -2.46
CA PRO A 44 2.19 12.53 -3.24
C PRO A 44 1.63 12.11 -4.58
N ASP A 45 2.14 12.72 -5.65
CA ASP A 45 1.84 12.29 -7.02
C ASP A 45 2.33 10.84 -7.15
N PRO A 46 1.46 9.86 -7.43
CA PRO A 46 1.88 8.48 -7.59
C PRO A 46 2.85 8.29 -8.76
N MET A 47 3.07 9.31 -9.58
CA MET A 47 3.99 9.31 -10.72
C MET A 47 5.19 10.23 -10.54
N ALA A 48 5.34 10.91 -9.38
CA ALA A 48 6.54 11.69 -9.13
C ALA A 48 7.77 10.76 -9.18
N PRO A 49 8.87 11.12 -9.87
CA PRO A 49 10.11 10.35 -9.85
C PRO A 49 10.72 10.48 -8.45
N GLY A 50 10.13 9.72 -7.53
CA GLY A 50 10.48 9.75 -6.13
C GLY A 50 11.61 8.79 -5.84
N ASN A 51 12.65 9.33 -5.27
CA ASN A 51 13.65 8.65 -4.47
C ASN A 51 14.21 7.35 -5.10
N SER A 52 15.37 7.44 -5.69
CA SER A 52 16.10 6.39 -6.42
C SER A 52 16.39 5.10 -5.63
N ASN A 53 15.86 4.96 -4.41
CA ASN A 53 15.94 3.76 -3.57
C ASN A 53 14.60 3.02 -3.41
N LYS A 54 13.50 3.51 -4.02
CA LYS A 54 12.22 2.82 -3.97
C LYS A 54 12.14 1.85 -5.14
N VAL A 55 12.00 0.58 -4.82
CA VAL A 55 11.77 -0.49 -5.81
C VAL A 55 10.27 -0.52 -6.12
N ASP A 56 9.92 -0.39 -7.39
CA ASP A 56 8.54 -0.46 -7.87
C ASP A 56 8.44 -1.55 -8.95
N PHE A 57 7.54 -2.51 -8.76
CA PHE A 57 7.26 -3.58 -9.70
C PHE A 57 5.89 -4.20 -9.44
N THR A 58 5.34 -4.85 -10.45
CA THR A 58 4.05 -5.56 -10.37
C THR A 58 4.27 -7.06 -10.41
N LEU A 59 3.54 -7.80 -9.55
CA LEU A 59 3.45 -9.25 -9.58
C LEU A 59 2.06 -9.67 -10.03
N ASP A 60 1.95 -10.34 -11.17
CA ASP A 60 0.71 -10.97 -11.60
C ASP A 60 0.56 -12.30 -10.86
N LEU A 61 -0.47 -12.40 -10.02
CA LEU A 61 -0.75 -13.58 -9.20
C LEU A 61 -1.27 -14.77 -10.02
N ASN A 62 -1.66 -14.55 -11.27
CA ASN A 62 -2.12 -15.63 -12.16
C ASN A 62 -0.95 -16.37 -12.83
N THR A 63 0.25 -15.81 -12.77
CA THR A 63 1.44 -16.51 -13.31
C THR A 63 1.89 -17.62 -12.39
N THR A 64 2.36 -18.74 -12.97
CA THR A 64 2.80 -19.92 -12.22
C THR A 64 3.89 -19.58 -11.19
N GLY A 65 4.81 -18.66 -11.54
CA GLY A 65 5.91 -18.24 -10.65
C GLY A 65 5.45 -17.50 -9.40
N ASN A 66 4.26 -16.87 -9.43
CA ASN A 66 3.71 -16.09 -8.33
C ASN A 66 2.56 -16.79 -7.61
N SER A 67 2.19 -17.99 -8.05
CA SER A 67 1.00 -18.72 -7.55
C SER A 67 1.05 -19.04 -6.05
N SER A 68 2.23 -19.13 -5.46
CA SER A 68 2.39 -19.32 -4.01
C SER A 68 1.76 -18.20 -3.20
N LEU A 69 1.73 -16.96 -3.74
CA LEU A 69 1.10 -15.81 -3.10
C LEU A 69 -0.44 -15.89 -3.05
N ASN A 70 -1.07 -16.82 -3.77
CA ASN A 70 -2.51 -17.08 -3.65
C ASN A 70 -2.87 -17.82 -2.35
N ASN A 71 -1.88 -18.40 -1.70
CA ASN A 71 -2.04 -19.13 -0.45
C ASN A 71 -1.58 -18.30 0.75
N GLY A 72 -2.28 -18.45 1.89
CA GLY A 72 -1.82 -17.88 3.15
C GLY A 72 -0.47 -18.48 3.56
N GLY A 73 0.46 -17.65 3.98
CA GLY A 73 1.82 -18.05 4.30
C GLY A 73 2.74 -18.28 3.10
N GLY A 74 2.27 -18.06 1.87
CA GLY A 74 3.08 -18.16 0.66
C GLY A 74 4.06 -17.01 0.49
N SER A 75 5.12 -17.22 -0.28
CA SER A 75 6.06 -16.16 -0.63
C SER A 75 6.71 -16.38 -1.99
N VAL A 76 7.22 -15.29 -2.57
CA VAL A 76 7.96 -15.26 -3.83
C VAL A 76 9.16 -14.34 -3.69
N VAL A 77 10.31 -14.76 -4.21
CA VAL A 77 11.51 -13.93 -4.30
C VAL A 77 11.63 -13.36 -5.72
N ASN A 78 11.61 -12.03 -5.82
CA ASN A 78 11.99 -11.33 -7.05
C ASN A 78 13.51 -11.09 -7.02
N ALA A 79 14.26 -11.98 -7.66
CA ALA A 79 15.72 -11.93 -7.65
C ALA A 79 16.29 -10.67 -8.32
N SER A 80 15.64 -10.17 -9.39
CA SER A 80 16.08 -8.98 -10.12
C SER A 80 16.04 -7.72 -9.25
N ASN A 81 15.00 -7.59 -8.44
CA ASN A 81 14.80 -6.46 -7.53
C ASN A 81 15.35 -6.74 -6.12
N LYS A 82 15.82 -7.95 -5.86
CA LYS A 82 16.27 -8.40 -4.52
C LYS A 82 15.20 -8.18 -3.44
N VAL A 83 13.96 -8.49 -3.76
CA VAL A 83 12.80 -8.35 -2.86
C VAL A 83 12.15 -9.71 -2.65
N ILE A 84 11.79 -10.03 -1.43
CA ILE A 84 10.88 -11.12 -1.11
C ILE A 84 9.51 -10.54 -0.79
N VAL A 85 8.48 -11.05 -1.47
CA VAL A 85 7.09 -10.74 -1.16
C VAL A 85 6.48 -11.95 -0.49
N ALA A 86 5.83 -11.73 0.63
CA ALA A 86 5.20 -12.76 1.44
C ALA A 86 3.73 -12.41 1.69
N ARG A 87 2.89 -13.41 1.90
CA ARG A 87 1.49 -13.22 2.26
C ARG A 87 1.24 -13.70 3.67
N SER A 88 0.47 -12.93 4.44
CA SER A 88 0.01 -13.35 5.77
C SER A 88 -0.80 -14.65 5.70
N LEU A 89 -0.83 -15.40 6.80
CA LEU A 89 -1.53 -16.67 6.87
C LEU A 89 -3.05 -16.53 6.62
N ASP A 90 -3.64 -15.45 7.10
CA ASP A 90 -5.06 -15.08 6.91
C ASP A 90 -5.37 -14.52 5.52
N LYS A 91 -4.36 -14.37 4.67
CA LYS A 91 -4.43 -13.78 3.31
C LYS A 91 -4.81 -12.31 3.25
N ALA A 92 -4.84 -11.60 4.36
CA ALA A 92 -5.29 -10.21 4.41
C ALA A 92 -4.20 -9.22 3.96
N THR A 93 -2.92 -9.55 4.20
CA THR A 93 -1.81 -8.61 4.03
C THR A 93 -0.68 -9.20 3.21
N PHE A 94 -0.04 -8.36 2.39
CA PHE A 94 1.25 -8.65 1.78
C PHE A 94 2.37 -7.90 2.50
N PHE A 95 3.50 -8.56 2.66
CA PHE A 95 4.73 -8.00 3.18
C PHE A 95 5.78 -8.02 2.07
N ALA A 96 6.56 -6.96 1.96
CA ALA A 96 7.65 -6.89 0.99
C ALA A 96 8.88 -6.30 1.69
N VAL A 97 9.98 -7.04 1.66
CA VAL A 97 11.26 -6.61 2.23
C VAL A 97 12.40 -7.02 1.30
N GLN A 98 13.59 -6.47 1.52
CA GLN A 98 14.77 -6.97 0.80
C GLN A 98 14.95 -8.46 1.06
N SER A 99 15.26 -9.23 0.01
CA SER A 99 15.45 -10.69 0.12
C SER A 99 16.77 -11.07 0.74
N ASN A 100 17.73 -10.16 0.82
CA ASN A 100 19.09 -10.43 1.29
C ASN A 100 19.23 -10.14 2.77
N CYS A 101 19.62 -11.15 3.56
CA CYS A 101 19.91 -11.01 4.97
C CYS A 101 21.00 -9.93 5.21
N THR A 102 20.78 -9.07 6.18
CA THR A 102 21.67 -7.95 6.51
C THR A 102 22.98 -8.37 7.18
N HIS A 103 23.11 -9.65 7.58
CA HIS A 103 24.38 -10.20 8.10
C HIS A 103 25.37 -10.48 6.96
N LEU A 104 25.08 -11.43 6.07
CA LEU A 104 25.99 -11.87 4.99
C LEU A 104 25.28 -12.04 3.63
N GLY A 105 24.16 -11.41 3.40
CA GLY A 105 23.49 -11.38 2.09
C GLY A 105 22.78 -12.66 1.66
N THR A 106 22.67 -13.69 2.50
CA THR A 106 21.93 -14.92 2.20
C THR A 106 20.45 -14.57 2.00
N THR A 107 19.81 -15.18 0.99
CA THR A 107 18.37 -15.00 0.76
C THR A 107 17.57 -15.50 1.96
N VAL A 108 16.69 -14.66 2.48
CA VAL A 108 15.79 -15.01 3.58
C VAL A 108 14.57 -15.77 3.06
N GLU A 109 13.97 -16.58 3.92
CA GLU A 109 12.78 -17.37 3.67
C GLU A 109 11.63 -16.87 4.53
N TRP A 110 10.40 -16.90 4.00
CA TRP A 110 9.22 -16.58 4.79
C TRP A 110 8.70 -17.81 5.53
N GLN A 111 8.58 -17.73 6.83
CA GLN A 111 7.94 -18.72 7.68
C GLN A 111 6.53 -18.24 8.08
N GLY A 112 5.54 -18.48 7.23
CA GLY A 112 4.18 -17.98 7.38
C GLY A 112 3.52 -18.32 8.71
N ASN A 113 3.74 -19.55 9.23
CA ASN A 113 3.18 -19.98 10.53
C ASN A 113 3.74 -19.18 11.71
N ASN A 114 4.95 -18.68 11.59
CA ASN A 114 5.64 -17.91 12.64
C ASN A 114 5.58 -16.40 12.37
N ASN A 115 5.06 -16.00 11.22
CA ASN A 115 4.99 -14.61 10.75
C ASN A 115 6.35 -13.89 10.78
N VAL A 116 7.40 -14.58 10.36
CA VAL A 116 8.79 -14.07 10.35
C VAL A 116 9.50 -14.39 9.06
N PHE A 117 10.45 -13.53 8.68
CA PHE A 117 11.49 -13.87 7.71
C PHE A 117 12.65 -14.53 8.45
N PHE A 118 13.14 -15.61 7.91
CA PHE A 118 14.21 -16.45 8.49
C PHE A 118 15.40 -16.51 7.55
N CYS A 119 16.59 -16.30 8.09
CA CYS A 119 17.84 -16.49 7.36
C CYS A 119 18.41 -17.88 7.65
N PRO A 120 18.48 -18.79 6.67
CA PRO A 120 18.91 -20.17 6.92
C PRO A 120 20.40 -20.30 7.26
N ASN A 121 21.22 -19.32 6.90
CA ASN A 121 22.68 -19.40 7.10
C ASN A 121 23.06 -19.32 8.58
N HIS A 122 22.57 -18.29 9.31
CA HIS A 122 22.93 -18.07 10.72
C HIS A 122 21.71 -17.84 11.61
N SER A 123 20.55 -18.33 11.19
CA SER A 123 19.30 -18.34 11.96
C SER A 123 18.81 -16.95 12.42
N SER A 124 19.21 -15.86 11.76
CA SER A 124 18.64 -14.56 12.02
C SER A 124 17.16 -14.53 11.66
N ARG A 125 16.35 -13.92 12.52
CA ARG A 125 14.90 -13.80 12.34
C ARG A 125 14.51 -12.33 12.30
N PHE A 126 13.54 -12.02 11.44
CA PHE A 126 13.02 -10.67 11.24
C PHE A 126 11.50 -10.73 11.28
N GLN A 127 10.88 -9.72 11.84
CA GLN A 127 9.43 -9.56 11.80
C GLN A 127 8.94 -9.40 10.36
N SER A 128 7.65 -9.49 10.14
CA SER A 128 7.01 -9.19 8.85
C SER A 128 7.29 -7.76 8.33
N THR A 129 7.61 -6.83 9.23
CA THR A 129 8.05 -5.46 8.92
C THR A 129 9.53 -5.34 8.54
N GLY A 130 10.28 -6.43 8.59
CA GLY A 130 11.74 -6.45 8.40
C GLY A 130 12.56 -6.17 9.67
N ALA A 131 11.96 -5.81 10.79
CA ALA A 131 12.68 -5.52 12.02
C ALA A 131 13.37 -6.79 12.56
N VAL A 132 14.62 -6.65 13.07
CA VAL A 132 15.37 -7.77 13.65
C VAL A 132 14.67 -8.28 14.91
N VAL A 133 14.49 -9.59 15.00
CA VAL A 133 14.02 -10.29 16.22
C VAL A 133 15.20 -10.85 17.00
N ASN A 134 16.05 -11.61 16.31
CA ASN A 134 17.24 -12.23 16.91
C ASN A 134 18.23 -12.70 15.82
N GLY A 135 19.39 -13.20 16.25
CA GLY A 135 20.42 -13.75 15.39
C GLY A 135 21.60 -12.78 15.20
N LEU A 136 22.42 -13.04 14.19
CA LEU A 136 23.63 -12.26 13.92
C LEU A 136 23.40 -11.00 13.07
N ALA A 137 22.21 -10.83 12.52
CA ALA A 137 21.84 -9.63 11.80
C ALA A 137 21.64 -8.47 12.78
N THR A 138 22.29 -7.33 12.53
CA THR A 138 22.23 -6.13 13.38
C THR A 138 21.37 -5.01 12.80
N SER A 139 20.93 -5.15 11.55
CA SER A 139 20.12 -4.17 10.84
C SER A 139 18.84 -4.81 10.29
N SER A 140 17.75 -4.05 10.29
CA SER A 140 16.48 -4.48 9.70
C SER A 140 16.61 -4.71 8.19
N LEU A 141 15.78 -5.62 7.65
CA LEU A 141 15.49 -5.69 6.22
C LEU A 141 14.75 -4.40 5.81
N LYS A 142 15.07 -3.90 4.62
CA LYS A 142 14.44 -2.67 4.06
C LYS A 142 13.25 -3.03 3.19
#